data_4857a60f441ea84b6e64093df76ed8dc
#
_entry.id   4857a60f441ea84b6e64093df76ed8dc
#
_cell.length_a   1.000
_cell.length_b   1.000
_cell.length_c   1.000
_cell.angle_alpha   90.00
_cell.angle_beta   90.00
_cell.angle_gamma   90.00
#
_symmetry.space_group_name_H-M   'P 1'
#
loop_
_entity.id
_entity.type
_entity.pdbx_description
1 polymer ?
#
loop_
_entity_poly.entity_id
_entity_poly.type
_entity_poly.pdbx_seq_one_letter_code
_entity_poly.pdbx_strand_id
1 'polypeptide(L)'
;MKTNYQYEYVKLPKFNELTRVQMPALIHLTRLGYDYCGKIKKEDAGVLYNPDTNILTNVFKEMFARLNPERAEEAEETLVQIRQELDNDDLGRSFYKRLTSVSPVRLIDFDHPEQNVFHCTGEFTCANGLDEFRPDITLFVNGLPLAFIEVKKPNNRGGMVAESERMNRQRFGNRRLRRFINITQLMLFSNNMEYDAEGGITPIQGAFYCTAARDSAKFSTFREENPAGSKVTPFNANYPYGSIDPEVEKEILSDFNCQVIHTTPEYQMNLDVNTPTNRVITSMCSPERLLFLLRYGIAYVRMEREVDGKIEFTD
;
A
#
# COMPACT_ATOMS: atom_id res chain seq x y z
N MET A 1 5.63 -18.54 56.03
CA MET A 1 5.27 -17.55 55.00
C MET A 1 5.31 -18.24 53.66
N LYS A 2 4.15 -18.53 53.06
CA LYS A 2 4.08 -19.05 51.66
C LYS A 2 3.94 -17.83 50.75
N THR A 3 5.00 -17.49 50.03
CA THR A 3 4.97 -16.46 48.99
C THR A 3 4.24 -17.04 47.79
N ASN A 4 2.99 -16.60 47.57
CA ASN A 4 2.26 -16.87 46.35
C ASN A 4 2.87 -16.02 45.23
N TYR A 5 3.75 -16.64 44.45
CA TYR A 5 4.08 -16.06 43.13
C TYR A 5 2.91 -16.32 42.18
N GLN A 6 2.05 -15.33 41.99
CA GLN A 6 1.15 -15.30 40.84
C GLN A 6 2.03 -15.03 39.60
N TYR A 7 2.34 -16.09 38.87
CA TYR A 7 2.82 -15.92 37.51
C TYR A 7 1.64 -15.40 36.67
N GLU A 8 1.62 -14.11 36.38
CA GLU A 8 0.82 -13.62 35.29
C GLU A 8 1.36 -14.30 34.00
N TYR A 9 0.61 -15.25 33.50
CA TYR A 9 0.85 -15.77 32.18
C TYR A 9 0.65 -14.62 31.19
N VAL A 10 1.73 -13.99 30.75
CA VAL A 10 1.70 -13.09 29.60
C VAL A 10 1.21 -13.95 28.44
N LYS A 11 -0.03 -13.71 28.04
CA LYS A 11 -0.64 -14.43 26.93
C LYS A 11 0.14 -14.00 25.68
N LEU A 12 1.06 -14.84 25.22
CA LEU A 12 1.80 -14.60 23.99
C LEU A 12 0.80 -14.26 22.88
N PRO A 13 1.00 -13.20 22.12
CA PRO A 13 0.13 -12.87 21.01
C PRO A 13 0.05 -14.09 20.10
N LYS A 14 -1.18 -14.46 19.73
CA LYS A 14 -1.38 -15.56 18.79
C LYS A 14 -0.63 -15.20 17.52
N PHE A 15 0.15 -16.14 16.97
CA PHE A 15 0.73 -16.01 15.65
C PHE A 15 -0.40 -15.88 14.62
N ASN A 16 -0.71 -14.66 14.26
CA ASN A 16 -1.77 -14.28 13.32
C ASN A 16 -1.15 -13.54 12.13
N GLU A 17 -1.97 -13.00 11.28
CA GLU A 17 -1.62 -12.18 10.13
C GLU A 17 -0.74 -10.99 10.52
N LEU A 18 -1.13 -10.28 11.59
CA LEU A 18 -0.42 -9.11 12.10
C LEU A 18 1.05 -9.45 12.44
N THR A 19 1.26 -10.48 13.24
CA THR A 19 2.59 -10.81 13.77
C THR A 19 3.49 -11.56 12.78
N ARG A 20 2.90 -12.32 11.85
CA ARG A 20 3.65 -13.14 10.88
C ARG A 20 3.97 -12.42 9.59
N VAL A 21 3.10 -11.52 9.14
CA VAL A 21 3.24 -10.93 7.81
C VAL A 21 3.28 -9.42 7.87
N GLN A 22 2.31 -8.78 8.54
CA GLN A 22 2.18 -7.33 8.53
C GLN A 22 3.36 -6.63 9.22
N MET A 23 3.75 -7.08 10.44
CA MET A 23 4.89 -6.47 11.14
C MET A 23 6.22 -6.67 10.37
N PRO A 24 6.57 -7.89 9.94
CA PRO A 24 7.74 -8.07 9.09
C PRO A 24 7.71 -7.24 7.80
N ALA A 25 6.55 -7.08 7.17
CA ALA A 25 6.41 -6.27 5.96
C ALA A 25 6.64 -4.77 6.22
N LEU A 26 6.14 -4.22 7.35
CA LEU A 26 6.44 -2.84 7.75
C LEU A 26 7.93 -2.64 8.00
N ILE A 27 8.58 -3.55 8.73
CA ILE A 27 10.04 -3.51 8.94
C ILE A 27 10.78 -3.61 7.59
N HIS A 28 10.30 -4.46 6.68
CA HIS A 28 10.91 -4.60 5.37
C HIS A 28 10.83 -3.30 4.54
N LEU A 29 9.71 -2.59 4.60
CA LEU A 29 9.55 -1.29 3.95
C LEU A 29 10.57 -0.26 4.46
N THR A 30 10.86 -0.24 5.76
CA THR A 30 11.88 0.68 6.29
C THR A 30 13.27 0.36 5.73
N ARG A 31 13.58 -0.91 5.49
CA ARG A 31 14.81 -1.35 4.83
C ARG A 31 14.89 -0.97 3.35
N LEU A 32 13.75 -0.68 2.73
CA LEU A 32 13.67 -0.17 1.35
C LEU A 32 13.77 1.36 1.27
N GLY A 33 13.82 2.05 2.41
CA GLY A 33 13.94 3.51 2.47
C GLY A 33 12.62 4.23 2.75
N TYR A 34 11.60 3.55 3.28
CA TYR A 34 10.41 4.20 3.80
C TYR A 34 10.62 4.65 5.24
N ASP A 35 10.17 5.85 5.56
CA ASP A 35 10.04 6.30 6.94
C ASP A 35 8.73 5.79 7.53
N TYR A 36 8.79 5.13 8.67
CA TYR A 36 7.59 4.76 9.40
C TYR A 36 7.03 5.99 10.11
N CYS A 37 5.80 6.38 9.78
CA CYS A 37 5.19 7.60 10.33
C CYS A 37 4.31 7.35 11.56
N GLY A 38 4.57 6.26 12.30
CA GLY A 38 3.77 5.86 13.44
C GLY A 38 2.40 5.28 13.04
N LYS A 39 1.64 4.82 14.03
CA LYS A 39 0.26 4.41 13.84
C LYS A 39 -0.65 5.63 13.82
N ILE A 40 -1.10 6.02 12.63
CA ILE A 40 -2.02 7.15 12.45
C ILE A 40 -3.43 6.72 12.89
N LYS A 41 -3.99 7.44 13.86
CA LYS A 41 -5.31 7.15 14.42
C LYS A 41 -6.37 8.06 13.80
N LYS A 42 -7.64 7.68 13.98
CA LYS A 42 -8.77 8.49 13.52
C LYS A 42 -8.81 9.88 14.17
N GLU A 43 -8.36 9.98 15.41
CA GLU A 43 -8.27 11.23 16.18
C GLU A 43 -7.24 12.21 15.61
N ASP A 44 -6.29 11.72 14.80
CA ASP A 44 -5.27 12.53 14.14
C ASP A 44 -5.79 13.24 12.89
N ALA A 45 -7.06 12.98 12.51
CA ALA A 45 -7.72 13.62 11.38
C ALA A 45 -7.79 15.15 11.56
N GLY A 46 -7.44 15.87 10.51
CA GLY A 46 -7.35 17.33 10.52
C GLY A 46 -6.06 17.88 11.13
N VAL A 47 -5.23 17.05 11.77
CA VAL A 47 -3.92 17.42 12.32
C VAL A 47 -2.79 16.82 11.47
N LEU A 48 -2.72 15.49 11.37
CA LEU A 48 -1.70 14.80 10.59
C LEU A 48 -2.13 14.60 9.13
N TYR A 49 -3.40 14.32 8.91
CA TYR A 49 -3.94 14.06 7.58
C TYR A 49 -5.29 14.72 7.35
N ASN A 50 -5.60 14.97 6.10
CA ASN A 50 -6.91 15.47 5.69
C ASN A 50 -7.90 14.29 5.62
N PRO A 51 -9.00 14.29 6.41
CA PRO A 51 -9.95 13.17 6.47
C PRO A 51 -10.73 12.95 5.16
N ASP A 52 -10.81 13.97 4.31
CA ASP A 52 -11.51 13.86 3.03
C ASP A 52 -10.67 13.18 1.94
N THR A 53 -9.35 13.39 1.96
CA THR A 53 -8.43 12.94 0.91
C THR A 53 -7.42 11.91 1.39
N ASN A 54 -7.27 11.75 2.71
CA ASN A 54 -6.28 10.91 3.38
C ASN A 54 -4.82 11.32 3.11
N ILE A 55 -4.59 12.54 2.64
CA ILE A 55 -3.26 13.11 2.38
C ILE A 55 -2.64 13.54 3.70
N LEU A 56 -1.38 13.20 3.94
CA LEU A 56 -0.55 13.72 5.04
C LEU A 56 -0.23 15.19 4.75
N THR A 57 -1.04 16.09 5.30
CA THR A 57 -1.12 17.49 4.86
C THR A 57 0.20 18.25 5.01
N ASN A 58 0.88 18.08 6.14
CA ASN A 58 2.14 18.78 6.39
C ASN A 58 3.27 18.26 5.49
N VAL A 59 3.37 16.94 5.35
CA VAL A 59 4.33 16.31 4.44
C VAL A 59 4.09 16.77 3.00
N PHE A 60 2.84 16.77 2.57
CA PHE A 60 2.49 17.25 1.22
C PHE A 60 2.93 18.70 0.99
N LYS A 61 2.60 19.61 1.90
CA LYS A 61 2.95 21.03 1.75
C LYS A 61 4.47 21.25 1.72
N GLU A 62 5.20 20.59 2.60
CA GLU A 62 6.66 20.66 2.62
C GLU A 62 7.25 20.18 1.28
N MET A 63 6.81 19.01 0.81
CA MET A 63 7.30 18.45 -0.43
C MET A 63 6.84 19.24 -1.65
N PHE A 64 5.61 19.77 -1.63
CA PHE A 64 5.13 20.65 -2.68
C PHE A 64 6.02 21.90 -2.82
N ALA A 65 6.33 22.56 -1.71
CA ALA A 65 7.22 23.73 -1.71
C ALA A 65 8.63 23.38 -2.20
N ARG A 66 9.15 22.22 -1.81
CA ARG A 66 10.47 21.72 -2.25
C ARG A 66 10.53 21.46 -3.76
N LEU A 67 9.49 20.83 -4.31
CA LEU A 67 9.42 20.49 -5.73
C LEU A 67 9.01 21.67 -6.61
N ASN A 68 8.37 22.70 -6.04
CA ASN A 68 7.83 23.88 -6.73
C ASN A 68 8.19 25.18 -5.97
N PRO A 69 9.48 25.53 -5.86
CA PRO A 69 9.91 26.64 -4.99
C PRO A 69 9.32 28.01 -5.40
N GLU A 70 9.04 28.22 -6.69
CA GLU A 70 8.45 29.45 -7.20
C GLU A 70 6.90 29.50 -7.04
N ARG A 71 6.29 28.42 -6.56
CA ARG A 71 4.84 28.23 -6.43
C ARG A 71 4.45 27.60 -5.08
N ALA A 72 5.31 27.76 -4.06
CA ALA A 72 5.12 27.13 -2.76
C ALA A 72 3.77 27.51 -2.12
N GLU A 73 3.29 28.73 -2.37
CA GLU A 73 2.01 29.23 -1.88
C GLU A 73 0.78 28.56 -2.51
N GLU A 74 0.94 27.91 -3.65
CA GLU A 74 -0.17 27.21 -4.35
C GLU A 74 -0.51 25.85 -3.71
N ALA A 75 0.20 25.40 -2.67
CA ALA A 75 0.00 24.10 -2.04
C ALA A 75 -1.43 23.86 -1.55
N GLU A 76 -2.05 24.85 -0.89
CA GLU A 76 -3.43 24.76 -0.40
C GLU A 76 -4.45 24.71 -1.55
N GLU A 77 -4.27 25.53 -2.56
CA GLU A 77 -5.13 25.52 -3.74
C GLU A 77 -5.03 24.18 -4.46
N THR A 78 -3.81 23.63 -4.58
CA THR A 78 -3.57 22.32 -5.18
C THR A 78 -4.27 21.21 -4.39
N LEU A 79 -4.28 21.24 -3.06
CA LEU A 79 -5.02 20.28 -2.24
C LEU A 79 -6.54 20.35 -2.50
N VAL A 80 -7.09 21.57 -2.66
CA VAL A 80 -8.51 21.74 -3.02
C VAL A 80 -8.81 21.17 -4.40
N GLN A 81 -7.94 21.40 -5.37
CA GLN A 81 -8.09 20.87 -6.73
C GLN A 81 -8.01 19.33 -6.74
N ILE A 82 -7.03 18.75 -6.02
CA ILE A 82 -6.93 17.29 -5.86
C ILE A 82 -8.23 16.73 -5.27
N ARG A 83 -8.75 17.33 -4.21
CA ARG A 83 -10.01 16.88 -3.60
C ARG A 83 -11.15 16.87 -4.62
N GLN A 84 -11.28 17.89 -5.46
CA GLN A 84 -12.31 17.97 -6.51
C GLN A 84 -12.13 16.87 -7.56
N GLU A 85 -10.88 16.60 -7.97
CA GLU A 85 -10.59 15.53 -8.92
C GLU A 85 -10.91 14.15 -8.36
N LEU A 86 -10.68 13.94 -7.05
CA LEU A 86 -11.00 12.67 -6.38
C LEU A 86 -12.52 12.42 -6.25
N ASP A 87 -13.36 13.42 -6.43
CA ASP A 87 -14.81 13.27 -6.48
C ASP A 87 -15.33 12.81 -7.85
N ASN A 88 -14.51 12.86 -8.88
CA ASN A 88 -14.90 12.45 -10.22
C ASN A 88 -15.21 10.94 -10.27
N ASP A 89 -16.18 10.58 -11.10
CA ASP A 89 -16.53 9.17 -11.37
C ASP A 89 -15.72 8.64 -12.54
N ASP A 90 -14.39 8.67 -12.40
CA ASP A 90 -13.42 8.36 -13.44
C ASP A 90 -12.29 7.42 -12.99
N LEU A 91 -12.49 6.71 -11.89
CA LEU A 91 -11.52 5.78 -11.30
C LEU A 91 -10.16 6.42 -10.94
N GLY A 92 -10.18 7.73 -10.63
CA GLY A 92 -8.96 8.48 -10.32
C GLY A 92 -8.16 8.94 -11.53
N ARG A 93 -8.72 8.85 -12.73
CA ARG A 93 -8.04 9.27 -13.98
C ARG A 93 -7.63 10.73 -13.98
N SER A 94 -8.49 11.63 -13.49
CA SER A 94 -8.16 13.06 -13.41
C SER A 94 -6.98 13.30 -12.49
N PHE A 95 -6.99 12.67 -11.32
CA PHE A 95 -5.87 12.72 -10.38
C PHE A 95 -4.60 12.09 -10.98
N TYR A 96 -4.71 10.91 -11.62
CA TYR A 96 -3.58 10.27 -12.28
C TYR A 96 -2.94 11.15 -13.35
N LYS A 97 -3.75 11.84 -14.15
CA LYS A 97 -3.25 12.81 -15.13
C LYS A 97 -2.49 13.95 -14.46
N ARG A 98 -3.01 14.50 -13.36
CA ARG A 98 -2.30 15.51 -12.57
C ARG A 98 -0.95 14.98 -12.07
N LEU A 99 -0.94 13.73 -11.61
CA LEU A 99 0.25 13.10 -11.07
C LEU A 99 1.36 12.90 -12.12
N THR A 100 0.99 12.51 -13.35
CA THR A 100 1.92 12.00 -14.35
C THR A 100 2.13 12.91 -15.56
N SER A 101 1.24 13.87 -15.81
CA SER A 101 1.36 14.76 -16.96
C SER A 101 2.42 15.84 -16.74
N VAL A 102 3.01 16.30 -17.86
CA VAL A 102 3.88 17.48 -17.82
C VAL A 102 3.04 18.69 -17.39
N SER A 103 3.38 19.24 -16.26
CA SER A 103 2.70 20.37 -15.63
C SER A 103 3.73 21.33 -15.03
N PRO A 104 3.41 22.64 -14.94
CA PRO A 104 4.22 23.58 -14.19
C PRO A 104 4.33 23.25 -12.70
N VAL A 105 3.36 22.48 -12.18
CA VAL A 105 3.32 22.00 -10.79
C VAL A 105 3.60 20.51 -10.77
N ARG A 106 4.63 20.09 -10.02
CA ARG A 106 5.02 18.71 -9.83
C ARG A 106 4.62 18.23 -8.44
N LEU A 107 3.91 17.09 -8.39
CA LEU A 107 3.57 16.41 -7.15
C LEU A 107 4.60 15.33 -6.79
N ILE A 108 5.26 14.78 -7.80
CA ILE A 108 6.29 13.75 -7.69
C ILE A 108 7.41 14.09 -8.67
N ASP A 109 8.66 13.90 -8.27
CA ASP A 109 9.79 13.84 -9.17
C ASP A 109 10.03 12.38 -9.59
N PHE A 110 9.57 12.04 -10.79
CA PHE A 110 9.71 10.67 -11.33
C PHE A 110 11.10 10.40 -11.89
N ASP A 111 11.84 11.44 -12.21
CA ASP A 111 13.15 11.31 -12.85
C ASP A 111 14.27 11.22 -11.79
N HIS A 112 14.02 11.73 -10.58
CA HIS A 112 14.94 11.71 -9.45
C HIS A 112 14.22 11.17 -8.21
N PRO A 113 14.10 9.84 -8.05
CA PRO A 113 13.38 9.21 -6.94
C PRO A 113 13.81 9.71 -5.56
N GLU A 114 15.09 10.02 -5.40
CA GLU A 114 15.68 10.54 -4.14
C GLU A 114 15.22 11.95 -3.76
N GLN A 115 14.55 12.66 -4.66
CA GLN A 115 13.95 13.96 -4.36
C GLN A 115 12.59 13.84 -3.69
N ASN A 116 12.02 12.65 -3.65
CA ASN A 116 10.75 12.39 -2.98
C ASN A 116 10.98 11.84 -1.58
N VAL A 117 9.94 11.89 -0.75
CA VAL A 117 9.90 11.22 0.55
C VAL A 117 8.86 10.09 0.50
N PHE A 118 9.21 8.98 1.11
CA PHE A 118 8.38 7.78 1.14
C PHE A 118 8.06 7.44 2.58
N HIS A 119 6.76 7.30 2.89
CA HIS A 119 6.33 6.93 4.23
C HIS A 119 5.45 5.70 4.19
N CYS A 120 5.43 4.95 5.28
CA CYS A 120 4.51 3.84 5.48
C CYS A 120 3.87 3.89 6.87
N THR A 121 2.65 3.37 6.97
CA THR A 121 1.96 3.16 8.23
C THR A 121 1.11 1.90 8.16
N GLY A 122 0.84 1.30 9.32
CA GLY A 122 -0.07 0.16 9.40
C GLY A 122 -1.46 0.57 9.89
N GLU A 123 -2.48 -0.13 9.38
CA GLU A 123 -3.89 0.03 9.80
C GLU A 123 -4.41 1.48 9.72
N PHE A 124 -4.02 2.22 8.71
CA PHE A 124 -4.50 3.57 8.47
C PHE A 124 -6.00 3.55 8.13
N THR A 125 -6.81 4.20 8.95
CA THR A 125 -8.26 4.21 8.75
C THR A 125 -8.68 5.30 7.80
N CYS A 126 -9.16 4.92 6.65
CA CYS A 126 -9.81 5.79 5.67
C CYS A 126 -11.31 5.77 5.92
N ALA A 127 -11.80 6.76 6.65
CA ALA A 127 -13.20 6.84 7.05
C ALA A 127 -13.94 7.88 6.21
N ASN A 128 -15.18 7.54 5.79
CA ASN A 128 -16.12 8.51 5.24
C ASN A 128 -17.52 8.26 5.82
N GLY A 129 -17.85 9.03 6.85
CA GLY A 129 -19.08 8.83 7.61
C GLY A 129 -19.05 7.53 8.42
N LEU A 130 -19.99 6.61 8.14
CA LEU A 130 -20.08 5.31 8.81
C LEU A 130 -19.30 4.21 8.10
N ASP A 131 -18.83 4.46 6.88
CA ASP A 131 -18.07 3.48 6.12
C ASP A 131 -16.59 3.70 6.33
N GLU A 132 -15.89 2.64 6.66
CA GLU A 132 -14.46 2.63 6.92
C GLU A 132 -13.78 1.60 6.05
N PHE A 133 -12.60 1.96 5.55
CA PHE A 133 -11.65 1.05 4.96
C PHE A 133 -10.31 1.21 5.67
N ARG A 134 -9.74 0.12 6.10
CA ARG A 134 -8.47 0.10 6.83
C ARG A 134 -7.53 -0.91 6.19
N PRO A 135 -6.71 -0.47 5.22
CA PRO A 135 -5.65 -1.29 4.67
C PRO A 135 -4.68 -1.76 5.76
N ASP A 136 -4.12 -2.95 5.60
CA ASP A 136 -3.10 -3.44 6.53
C ASP A 136 -1.87 -2.52 6.52
N ILE A 137 -1.43 -2.06 5.34
CA ILE A 137 -0.32 -1.13 5.19
C ILE A 137 -0.67 -0.10 4.11
N THR A 138 -0.44 1.18 4.39
CA THR A 138 -0.58 2.28 3.41
C THR A 138 0.78 2.89 3.12
N LEU A 139 1.05 3.13 1.85
CA LEU A 139 2.29 3.73 1.35
C LEU A 139 2.01 5.14 0.82
N PHE A 140 2.81 6.08 1.28
CA PHE A 140 2.72 7.48 0.86
C PHE A 140 3.96 7.89 0.08
N VAL A 141 3.75 8.67 -0.97
CA VAL A 141 4.82 9.40 -1.66
C VAL A 141 4.50 10.88 -1.56
N ASN A 142 5.40 11.66 -1.00
CA ASN A 142 5.19 13.09 -0.76
C ASN A 142 3.88 13.41 -0.03
N GLY A 143 3.49 12.54 0.92
CA GLY A 143 2.25 12.66 1.67
C GLY A 143 0.99 12.15 0.96
N LEU A 144 1.06 11.74 -0.30
CA LEU A 144 -0.05 11.19 -1.09
C LEU A 144 -0.16 9.67 -0.85
N PRO A 145 -1.31 9.11 -0.43
CA PRO A 145 -1.52 7.68 -0.21
C PRO A 145 -1.70 6.93 -1.54
N LEU A 146 -0.60 6.66 -2.26
CA LEU A 146 -0.63 6.17 -3.63
C LEU A 146 -0.71 4.66 -3.76
N ALA A 147 -0.38 3.92 -2.71
CA ALA A 147 -0.49 2.46 -2.71
C ALA A 147 -0.91 1.92 -1.34
N PHE A 148 -1.51 0.75 -1.34
CA PHE A 148 -1.69 -0.01 -0.12
C PHE A 148 -1.40 -1.49 -0.33
N ILE A 149 -1.14 -2.18 0.78
CA ILE A 149 -0.86 -3.61 0.82
C ILE A 149 -1.83 -4.27 1.81
N GLU A 150 -2.55 -5.27 1.34
CA GLU A 150 -3.35 -6.18 2.14
C GLU A 150 -2.60 -7.50 2.28
N VAL A 151 -2.44 -7.97 3.49
CA VAL A 151 -1.73 -9.22 3.76
C VAL A 151 -2.65 -10.26 4.37
N LYS A 152 -2.32 -11.52 4.15
CA LYS A 152 -2.99 -12.67 4.75
C LYS A 152 -1.96 -13.68 5.21
N LYS A 153 -2.28 -14.43 6.24
CA LYS A 153 -1.41 -15.51 6.69
C LYS A 153 -1.45 -16.70 5.71
N PRO A 154 -0.38 -17.47 5.58
CA PRO A 154 -0.25 -18.55 4.60
C PRO A 154 -1.35 -19.62 4.68
N ASN A 155 -1.81 -19.95 5.88
CA ASN A 155 -2.82 -20.99 6.10
C ASN A 155 -4.27 -20.47 6.03
N ASN A 156 -4.50 -19.34 5.39
CA ASN A 156 -5.86 -18.86 5.13
C ASN A 156 -6.47 -19.66 3.99
N ARG A 157 -7.48 -20.50 4.28
CA ARG A 157 -8.16 -21.35 3.28
C ARG A 157 -8.87 -20.55 2.19
N GLY A 158 -9.31 -19.34 2.48
CA GLY A 158 -9.94 -18.44 1.50
C GLY A 158 -8.93 -17.79 0.55
N GLY A 159 -7.64 -17.86 0.88
CA GLY A 159 -6.57 -17.23 0.10
C GLY A 159 -6.85 -15.75 -0.18
N MET A 160 -6.38 -15.27 -1.32
CA MET A 160 -6.61 -13.91 -1.78
C MET A 160 -7.96 -13.73 -2.51
N VAL A 161 -8.65 -14.82 -2.86
CA VAL A 161 -9.94 -14.74 -3.56
C VAL A 161 -11.00 -14.01 -2.73
N ALA A 162 -11.09 -14.33 -1.45
CA ALA A 162 -12.04 -13.67 -0.55
C ALA A 162 -11.75 -12.16 -0.43
N GLU A 163 -10.47 -11.76 -0.47
CA GLU A 163 -10.09 -10.34 -0.44
C GLU A 163 -10.43 -9.63 -1.73
N SER A 164 -10.20 -10.26 -2.89
CA SER A 164 -10.58 -9.70 -4.18
C SER A 164 -12.10 -9.53 -4.31
N GLU A 165 -12.88 -10.48 -3.82
CA GLU A 165 -14.33 -10.36 -3.76
C GLU A 165 -14.79 -9.22 -2.84
N ARG A 166 -14.14 -9.07 -1.69
CA ARG A 166 -14.42 -7.97 -0.75
C ARG A 166 -14.13 -6.61 -1.39
N MET A 167 -13.01 -6.48 -2.10
CA MET A 167 -12.68 -5.26 -2.85
C MET A 167 -13.75 -4.94 -3.89
N ASN A 168 -14.10 -5.91 -4.74
CA ASN A 168 -15.08 -5.71 -5.80
C ASN A 168 -16.48 -5.38 -5.25
N ARG A 169 -16.97 -6.14 -4.26
CA ARG A 169 -18.35 -5.99 -3.78
C ARG A 169 -18.56 -4.86 -2.80
N GLN A 170 -17.56 -4.56 -1.95
CA GLN A 170 -17.74 -3.66 -0.81
C GLN A 170 -17.04 -2.33 -0.96
N ARG A 171 -15.97 -2.24 -1.78
CA ARG A 171 -15.08 -1.08 -1.80
C ARG A 171 -15.13 -0.31 -3.10
N PHE A 172 -14.87 -0.93 -4.25
CA PHE A 172 -14.84 -0.21 -5.54
C PHE A 172 -16.21 0.41 -5.88
N GLY A 173 -17.30 -0.28 -5.65
CA GLY A 173 -18.65 0.23 -5.86
C GLY A 173 -19.15 1.22 -4.79
N ASN A 174 -18.42 1.38 -3.68
CA ASN A 174 -18.85 2.23 -2.58
C ASN A 174 -18.46 3.70 -2.82
N ARG A 175 -19.45 4.52 -3.19
CA ARG A 175 -19.23 5.95 -3.46
C ARG A 175 -18.61 6.72 -2.27
N ARG A 176 -18.82 6.25 -1.04
CA ARG A 176 -18.26 6.90 0.15
C ARG A 176 -16.75 6.68 0.27
N LEU A 177 -16.22 5.58 -0.30
CA LEU A 177 -14.78 5.31 -0.36
C LEU A 177 -14.12 5.83 -1.64
N ARG A 178 -14.88 6.48 -2.53
CA ARG A 178 -14.42 6.90 -3.86
C ARG A 178 -13.12 7.69 -3.81
N ARG A 179 -13.01 8.69 -2.96
CA ARG A 179 -11.80 9.53 -2.90
C ARG A 179 -10.56 8.71 -2.56
N PHE A 180 -10.68 7.79 -1.59
CA PHE A 180 -9.55 6.92 -1.26
C PHE A 180 -9.22 5.97 -2.41
N ILE A 181 -10.22 5.38 -3.04
CA ILE A 181 -10.00 4.51 -4.21
C ILE A 181 -9.38 5.29 -5.37
N ASN A 182 -9.85 6.51 -5.62
CA ASN A 182 -9.35 7.34 -6.72
C ASN A 182 -7.92 7.86 -6.50
N ILE A 183 -7.51 8.10 -5.26
CA ILE A 183 -6.13 8.54 -4.97
C ILE A 183 -5.15 7.37 -4.96
N THR A 184 -5.60 6.17 -4.58
CA THR A 184 -4.75 4.98 -4.51
C THR A 184 -4.58 4.38 -5.89
N GLN A 185 -3.37 4.44 -6.44
CA GLN A 185 -3.08 4.02 -7.80
C GLN A 185 -2.67 2.55 -7.91
N LEU A 186 -2.10 1.97 -6.84
CA LEU A 186 -1.65 0.59 -6.81
C LEU A 186 -2.14 -0.11 -5.54
N MET A 187 -2.70 -1.29 -5.72
CA MET A 187 -3.18 -2.13 -4.64
C MET A 187 -2.50 -3.50 -4.73
N LEU A 188 -1.83 -3.88 -3.65
CA LEU A 188 -1.05 -5.11 -3.56
C LEU A 188 -1.67 -6.03 -2.51
N PHE A 189 -1.72 -7.33 -2.83
CA PHE A 189 -2.28 -8.36 -1.96
C PHE A 189 -1.29 -9.51 -1.86
N SER A 190 -1.03 -10.02 -0.65
CA SER A 190 -0.12 -11.15 -0.45
C SER A 190 -0.57 -12.04 0.70
N ASN A 191 -0.55 -13.35 0.51
CA ASN A 191 -0.76 -14.32 1.59
C ASN A 191 0.55 -14.98 2.07
N ASN A 192 1.68 -14.39 1.76
CA ASN A 192 3.01 -14.89 2.10
C ASN A 192 3.28 -16.34 1.63
N MET A 193 2.71 -16.71 0.48
CA MET A 193 2.92 -17.99 -0.20
C MET A 193 3.55 -17.73 -1.56
N GLU A 194 4.30 -18.72 -2.05
CA GLU A 194 4.77 -18.72 -3.42
C GLU A 194 3.58 -18.91 -4.40
N TYR A 195 3.74 -18.36 -5.59
CA TYR A 195 2.80 -18.67 -6.66
C TYR A 195 2.92 -20.15 -7.03
N ASP A 196 1.79 -20.85 -7.01
CA ASP A 196 1.70 -22.24 -7.45
C ASP A 196 0.96 -22.33 -8.79
N ALA A 197 1.72 -22.56 -9.85
CA ALA A 197 1.17 -22.71 -11.21
C ALA A 197 0.45 -24.05 -11.41
N GLU A 198 0.75 -25.06 -10.60
CA GLU A 198 0.25 -26.43 -10.77
C GLU A 198 -1.03 -26.69 -9.99
N GLY A 199 -1.35 -25.84 -9.03
CA GLY A 199 -2.44 -26.01 -8.07
C GLY A 199 -3.85 -25.76 -8.61
N GLY A 200 -4.18 -26.04 -9.83
CA GLY A 200 -5.39 -25.73 -10.62
C GLY A 200 -6.77 -25.67 -9.95
N ILE A 201 -6.93 -26.01 -8.69
CA ILE A 201 -8.17 -25.94 -7.91
C ILE A 201 -7.95 -25.28 -6.55
N THR A 202 -6.71 -24.99 -6.20
CA THR A 202 -6.36 -24.41 -4.92
C THR A 202 -6.74 -22.92 -4.90
N PRO A 203 -7.12 -22.39 -3.73
CA PRO A 203 -7.26 -20.95 -3.56
C PRO A 203 -6.03 -20.26 -4.14
N ILE A 204 -6.26 -19.21 -4.91
CA ILE A 204 -5.19 -18.42 -5.51
C ILE A 204 -4.20 -18.03 -4.42
N GLN A 205 -2.99 -18.57 -4.49
CA GLN A 205 -1.90 -18.33 -3.56
C GLN A 205 -0.88 -17.39 -4.18
N GLY A 206 -0.11 -16.71 -3.34
CA GLY A 206 0.91 -15.80 -3.77
C GLY A 206 0.49 -14.36 -3.62
N ALA A 207 1.01 -13.51 -4.49
CA ALA A 207 0.70 -12.09 -4.49
C ALA A 207 -0.05 -11.68 -5.75
N PHE A 208 -0.91 -10.69 -5.57
CA PHE A 208 -1.74 -10.10 -6.61
C PHE A 208 -1.65 -8.59 -6.52
N TYR A 209 -1.88 -7.94 -7.64
CA TYR A 209 -1.98 -6.49 -7.70
C TYR A 209 -3.11 -6.08 -8.64
N CYS A 210 -3.67 -4.92 -8.36
CA CYS A 210 -4.67 -4.31 -9.21
C CYS A 210 -4.63 -2.79 -9.08
N THR A 211 -5.40 -2.14 -9.93
CA THR A 211 -5.75 -0.71 -9.85
C THR A 211 -7.25 -0.59 -9.58
N ALA A 212 -7.74 0.63 -9.38
CA ALA A 212 -9.16 0.90 -9.25
C ALA A 212 -9.96 0.36 -10.44
N ALA A 213 -11.18 -0.12 -10.17
CA ALA A 213 -12.10 -0.60 -11.19
C ALA A 213 -13.54 -0.20 -10.85
N ARG A 214 -14.42 -0.20 -11.84
CA ARG A 214 -15.82 0.17 -11.66
C ARG A 214 -16.64 -0.98 -11.06
N ASP A 215 -16.62 -2.13 -11.73
CA ASP A 215 -17.46 -3.28 -11.36
C ASP A 215 -16.65 -4.50 -10.91
N SER A 216 -15.52 -4.73 -11.55
CA SER A 216 -14.67 -5.89 -11.28
C SER A 216 -13.22 -5.57 -11.62
N ALA A 217 -12.37 -5.46 -10.61
CA ALA A 217 -10.95 -5.28 -10.79
C ALA A 217 -10.32 -6.53 -11.41
N LYS A 218 -9.39 -6.31 -12.32
CA LYS A 218 -8.51 -7.36 -12.80
C LYS A 218 -7.35 -7.51 -11.85
N PHE A 219 -7.34 -8.62 -11.13
CA PHE A 219 -6.23 -8.99 -10.27
C PHE A 219 -5.17 -9.72 -11.10
N SER A 220 -4.04 -9.08 -11.30
CA SER A 220 -2.89 -9.68 -11.95
C SER A 220 -2.04 -10.41 -10.92
N THR A 221 -1.56 -11.60 -11.26
CA THR A 221 -0.69 -12.40 -10.40
C THR A 221 0.74 -11.90 -10.51
N PHE A 222 1.37 -11.64 -9.37
CA PHE A 222 2.80 -11.39 -9.33
C PHE A 222 3.56 -12.70 -9.53
N ARG A 223 4.49 -12.71 -10.46
CA ARG A 223 5.38 -13.84 -10.76
C ARG A 223 6.78 -13.31 -10.97
N GLU A 224 7.74 -13.94 -10.32
CA GLU A 224 9.16 -13.77 -10.62
C GLU A 224 9.56 -14.86 -11.60
N GLU A 225 9.18 -14.70 -12.86
CA GLU A 225 9.57 -15.64 -13.90
C GLU A 225 10.95 -15.26 -14.45
N ASN A 226 11.91 -16.16 -14.28
CA ASN A 226 13.09 -16.12 -15.13
C ASN A 226 12.67 -16.69 -16.49
N PRO A 227 12.76 -15.91 -17.60
CA PRO A 227 12.55 -16.46 -18.93
C PRO A 227 13.40 -17.73 -19.09
N ALA A 228 12.84 -18.79 -19.63
CA ALA A 228 13.53 -20.07 -19.78
C ALA A 228 14.91 -19.86 -20.40
N GLY A 229 15.97 -20.27 -19.69
CA GLY A 229 17.36 -20.08 -20.10
C GLY A 229 17.97 -18.72 -19.78
N SER A 230 17.24 -17.80 -19.14
CA SER A 230 17.79 -16.52 -18.69
C SER A 230 18.63 -16.69 -17.43
N LYS A 231 19.81 -16.03 -17.42
CA LYS A 231 20.65 -15.89 -16.22
C LYS A 231 20.29 -14.61 -15.41
N VAL A 232 19.12 -14.04 -15.65
CA VAL A 232 18.71 -12.81 -14.96
C VAL A 232 18.45 -13.14 -13.48
N THR A 233 19.23 -12.52 -12.61
CA THR A 233 19.03 -12.60 -11.17
C THR A 233 17.72 -11.86 -10.81
N PRO A 234 16.87 -12.40 -9.93
CA PRO A 234 15.70 -11.70 -9.45
C PRO A 234 16.05 -10.32 -8.88
N PHE A 235 15.20 -9.34 -9.08
CA PHE A 235 15.45 -7.95 -8.66
C PHE A 235 15.82 -7.84 -7.17
N ASN A 236 15.10 -8.56 -6.31
CA ASN A 236 15.32 -8.56 -4.87
C ASN A 236 16.70 -9.11 -4.45
N ALA A 237 17.30 -10.00 -5.23
CA ALA A 237 18.55 -10.67 -4.85
C ALA A 237 19.75 -9.73 -4.74
N ASN A 238 19.75 -8.64 -5.49
CA ASN A 238 20.84 -7.65 -5.51
C ASN A 238 20.37 -6.26 -5.00
N TYR A 239 19.20 -6.19 -4.40
CA TYR A 239 18.70 -4.92 -3.87
C TYR A 239 19.54 -4.48 -2.65
N PRO A 240 19.94 -3.21 -2.55
CA PRO A 240 20.77 -2.72 -1.46
C PRO A 240 19.94 -2.44 -0.20
N TYR A 241 19.46 -3.49 0.45
CA TYR A 241 18.67 -3.36 1.67
C TYR A 241 19.38 -2.61 2.78
N GLY A 242 18.70 -1.66 3.39
CA GLY A 242 19.13 -1.06 4.65
C GLY A 242 19.17 -2.10 5.78
N SER A 243 19.92 -1.82 6.83
CA SER A 243 19.84 -2.55 8.09
C SER A 243 18.49 -2.27 8.76
N ILE A 244 18.05 -3.22 9.59
CA ILE A 244 16.92 -2.96 10.48
C ILE A 244 17.40 -1.97 11.56
N ASP A 245 16.70 -0.83 11.69
CA ASP A 245 16.92 0.11 12.78
C ASP A 245 16.18 -0.40 14.02
N PRO A 246 16.89 -0.70 15.13
CA PRO A 246 16.27 -1.26 16.33
C PRO A 246 15.24 -0.33 17.01
N GLU A 247 15.42 1.00 16.90
CA GLU A 247 14.46 1.93 17.49
C GLU A 247 13.18 2.00 16.66
N VAL A 248 13.29 2.00 15.33
CA VAL A 248 12.12 1.94 14.42
C VAL A 248 11.40 0.60 14.56
N GLU A 249 12.13 -0.52 14.64
CA GLU A 249 11.52 -1.83 14.90
C GLU A 249 10.75 -1.84 16.21
N LYS A 250 11.33 -1.33 17.27
CA LYS A 250 10.70 -1.23 18.59
C LYS A 250 9.46 -0.34 18.56
N GLU A 251 9.50 0.79 17.84
CA GLU A 251 8.36 1.68 17.65
C GLU A 251 7.21 0.95 16.95
N ILE A 252 7.47 0.31 15.81
CA ILE A 252 6.48 -0.46 15.05
C ILE A 252 5.84 -1.54 15.95
N LEU A 253 6.65 -2.35 16.63
CA LEU A 253 6.13 -3.41 17.51
C LEU A 253 5.32 -2.84 18.68
N SER A 254 5.71 -1.68 19.21
CA SER A 254 5.01 -1.00 20.30
C SER A 254 3.63 -0.49 19.88
N ASP A 255 3.54 0.14 18.72
CA ASP A 255 2.30 0.70 18.17
C ASP A 255 1.20 -0.36 17.98
N PHE A 256 1.62 -1.61 17.74
CA PHE A 256 0.72 -2.74 17.57
C PHE A 256 0.64 -3.67 18.80
N ASN A 257 1.24 -3.29 19.94
CA ASN A 257 1.32 -4.11 21.16
C ASN A 257 1.92 -5.50 20.90
N CYS A 258 2.93 -5.57 20.05
CA CYS A 258 3.58 -6.80 19.58
C CYS A 258 5.02 -6.99 20.09
N GLN A 259 5.50 -6.18 21.05
CA GLN A 259 6.91 -6.19 21.51
C GLN A 259 7.41 -7.59 21.92
N VAL A 260 6.51 -8.41 22.45
CA VAL A 260 6.85 -9.76 22.93
C VAL A 260 7.23 -10.74 21.82
N ILE A 261 6.92 -10.42 20.53
CA ILE A 261 7.28 -11.30 19.42
C ILE A 261 8.73 -11.13 18.96
N HIS A 262 9.39 -10.05 19.35
CA HIS A 262 10.73 -9.68 18.88
C HIS A 262 11.74 -10.84 18.93
N THR A 263 11.71 -11.65 19.99
CA THR A 263 12.63 -12.79 20.16
C THR A 263 12.06 -14.12 19.66
N THR A 264 10.89 -14.12 19.06
CA THR A 264 10.27 -15.37 18.59
C THR A 264 10.89 -15.82 17.26
N PRO A 265 11.19 -17.13 17.09
CA PRO A 265 11.75 -17.64 15.86
C PRO A 265 10.91 -17.31 14.63
N GLU A 266 9.60 -17.37 14.75
CA GLU A 266 8.67 -17.13 13.64
C GLU A 266 8.72 -15.68 13.16
N TYR A 267 8.84 -14.72 14.07
CA TYR A 267 9.01 -13.33 13.69
C TYR A 267 10.35 -13.12 13.00
N GLN A 268 11.45 -13.62 13.60
CA GLN A 268 12.79 -13.48 13.05
C GLN A 268 12.94 -14.11 11.66
N MET A 269 12.31 -15.27 11.43
CA MET A 269 12.30 -15.91 10.11
C MET A 269 11.55 -15.08 9.06
N ASN A 270 10.50 -14.37 9.43
CA ASN A 270 9.71 -13.56 8.50
C ASN A 270 10.34 -12.17 8.22
N LEU A 271 11.41 -11.80 8.92
CA LEU A 271 12.24 -10.64 8.58
C LEU A 271 13.18 -10.90 7.39
N ASP A 272 13.28 -12.15 6.94
CA ASP A 272 14.09 -12.50 5.76
C ASP A 272 13.52 -11.79 4.51
N VAL A 273 14.40 -11.11 3.78
CA VAL A 273 14.10 -10.42 2.53
C VAL A 273 13.55 -11.34 1.44
N ASN A 274 13.82 -12.64 1.56
CA ASN A 274 13.41 -13.66 0.60
C ASN A 274 12.05 -14.29 0.91
N THR A 275 11.36 -13.88 1.98
CA THR A 275 9.98 -14.32 2.17
C THR A 275 9.10 -13.85 1.01
N PRO A 276 8.05 -14.60 0.63
CA PRO A 276 7.24 -14.26 -0.53
C PRO A 276 6.69 -12.84 -0.49
N THR A 277 6.15 -12.38 0.64
CA THR A 277 5.65 -11.00 0.77
C THR A 277 6.75 -9.97 0.64
N ASN A 278 7.90 -10.16 1.29
CA ASN A 278 9.00 -9.19 1.24
C ASN A 278 9.58 -9.06 -0.17
N ARG A 279 9.70 -10.16 -0.93
CA ARG A 279 10.12 -10.12 -2.33
C ARG A 279 9.17 -9.32 -3.20
N VAL A 280 7.86 -9.53 -3.05
CA VAL A 280 6.84 -8.76 -3.78
C VAL A 280 6.94 -7.28 -3.44
N ILE A 281 7.07 -6.94 -2.15
CA ILE A 281 7.22 -5.55 -1.70
C ILE A 281 8.49 -4.93 -2.30
N THR A 282 9.62 -5.64 -2.29
CA THR A 282 10.84 -5.14 -2.93
C THR A 282 10.63 -4.87 -4.41
N SER A 283 10.03 -5.82 -5.14
CA SER A 283 9.91 -5.74 -6.59
C SER A 283 8.87 -4.73 -7.08
N MET A 284 7.88 -4.38 -6.26
CA MET A 284 6.78 -3.48 -6.65
C MET A 284 6.75 -2.18 -5.87
N CYS A 285 7.27 -2.16 -4.65
CA CYS A 285 7.13 -1.04 -3.73
C CYS A 285 8.48 -0.41 -3.32
N SER A 286 9.65 -0.91 -3.76
CA SER A 286 10.85 -0.10 -3.58
C SER A 286 10.68 1.26 -4.26
N PRO A 287 11.24 2.35 -3.72
CA PRO A 287 10.98 3.72 -4.19
C PRO A 287 11.02 3.87 -5.70
N GLU A 288 12.10 3.44 -6.34
CA GLU A 288 12.27 3.53 -7.79
C GLU A 288 11.27 2.65 -8.57
N ARG A 289 10.90 1.47 -8.03
CA ARG A 289 9.93 0.57 -8.66
C ARG A 289 8.51 1.10 -8.54
N LEU A 290 8.15 1.60 -7.37
CA LEU A 290 6.83 2.21 -7.16
C LEU A 290 6.66 3.40 -8.12
N LEU A 291 7.62 4.30 -8.21
CA LEU A 291 7.56 5.43 -9.14
C LEU A 291 7.49 4.98 -10.59
N PHE A 292 8.27 3.97 -10.97
CA PHE A 292 8.21 3.40 -12.32
C PHE A 292 6.82 2.83 -12.64
N LEU A 293 6.22 2.07 -11.72
CA LEU A 293 4.89 1.50 -11.90
C LEU A 293 3.81 2.59 -11.96
N LEU A 294 3.89 3.60 -11.09
CA LEU A 294 2.97 4.74 -11.11
C LEU A 294 3.04 5.52 -12.42
N ARG A 295 4.22 5.68 -13.00
CA ARG A 295 4.38 6.44 -14.26
C ARG A 295 4.04 5.64 -15.51
N TYR A 296 4.43 4.35 -15.56
CA TYR A 296 4.41 3.55 -16.78
C TYR A 296 3.57 2.28 -16.69
N GLY A 297 3.22 1.83 -15.49
CA GLY A 297 2.50 0.58 -15.28
C GLY A 297 0.99 0.70 -15.31
N ILE A 298 0.43 1.91 -15.35
CA ILE A 298 -1.01 2.17 -15.28
C ILE A 298 -1.49 2.76 -16.60
N ALA A 299 -2.57 2.19 -17.14
CA ALA A 299 -3.23 2.70 -18.33
C ALA A 299 -4.74 2.79 -18.10
N TYR A 300 -5.30 3.95 -18.39
CA TYR A 300 -6.75 4.16 -18.41
C TYR A 300 -7.29 3.86 -19.81
N VAL A 301 -8.14 2.84 -19.91
CA VAL A 301 -8.74 2.40 -21.17
C VAL A 301 -10.19 2.87 -21.21
N ARG A 302 -10.53 3.63 -22.22
CA ARG A 302 -11.91 4.01 -22.49
C ARG A 302 -12.59 2.91 -23.30
N MET A 303 -13.64 2.32 -22.73
CA MET A 303 -14.43 1.32 -23.42
C MET A 303 -15.69 1.96 -24.02
N GLU A 304 -15.99 1.60 -25.27
CA GLU A 304 -17.25 1.92 -25.93
C GLU A 304 -18.22 0.76 -25.69
N ARG A 305 -19.42 1.07 -25.26
CA ARG A 305 -20.50 0.10 -25.09
C ARG A 305 -21.74 0.63 -25.81
N GLU A 306 -22.32 -0.17 -26.66
CA GLU A 306 -23.62 0.14 -27.23
C GLU A 306 -24.71 -0.31 -26.28
N VAL A 307 -25.51 0.65 -25.78
CA VAL A 307 -26.66 0.39 -24.91
C VAL A 307 -27.87 1.09 -25.55
N ASP A 308 -28.89 0.32 -25.89
CA ASP A 308 -30.13 0.81 -26.53
C ASP A 308 -29.89 1.68 -27.79
N GLY A 309 -28.93 1.27 -28.63
CA GLY A 309 -28.58 1.98 -29.87
C GLY A 309 -27.82 3.30 -29.66
N LYS A 310 -27.36 3.57 -28.45
CA LYS A 310 -26.47 4.70 -28.11
C LYS A 310 -25.11 4.19 -27.69
N ILE A 311 -24.07 4.88 -28.14
CA ILE A 311 -22.71 4.60 -27.71
C ILE A 311 -22.47 5.28 -26.37
N GLU A 312 -22.26 4.47 -25.35
CA GLU A 312 -21.82 4.94 -24.02
C GLU A 312 -20.32 4.66 -23.86
N PHE A 313 -19.63 5.63 -23.29
CA PHE A 313 -18.21 5.49 -22.99
C PHE A 313 -18.04 5.23 -21.49
N THR A 314 -17.31 4.18 -21.14
CA THR A 314 -16.92 3.91 -19.75
C THR A 314 -15.40 3.88 -19.64
N ASP A 315 -14.88 4.55 -18.62
CA ASP A 315 -13.45 4.47 -18.26
C ASP A 315 -13.16 3.23 -17.42
#